data_5d65c27722f1174c073e0c5225b4c3d6
#
_entry.id   5d65c27722f1174c073e0c5225b4c3d6
#
_cell.length_a   1.000
_cell.length_b   1.000
_cell.length_c   1.000
_cell.angle_alpha   90.00
_cell.angle_beta   90.00
_cell.angle_gamma   90.00
#
_symmetry.space_group_name_H-M   'P 1'
#
loop_
_entity.id
_entity.type
_entity.pdbx_description
1 polymer ?
#
loop_
_entity_poly.entity_id
_entity_poly.type
_entity_poly.pdbx_seq_one_letter_code
_entity_poly.pdbx_strand_id
1 'polypeptide(L)'
;MATRAHYSEISSYDKKIKALQKKEIERREKEAAEYNKQVQTSTKTFADPFAEENSNQQAYADALNLGDVMGYIEISKIKIKLPIYQGTSEEVLSRGIGHLDYSSLPVGGENTHTILTGHRGLPSAKLFSDLDKLSEGDLFYIHSLDKILAYKVDQIKVVLPHETEDLQIVENKDFTTLITCTPYGVNTNRLLVRGERVEFNQKEKQEISTEVFMFNKWTVIVPILLLCAFLVVIYKKKITR
;
A
#
# COMPACT_ATOMS: atom_id res chain seq x y z
N MET A 1 -4.74 -14.40 11.09
CA MET A 1 -3.34 -14.92 11.06
C MET A 1 -2.41 -14.06 10.19
N ALA A 2 -2.80 -13.67 8.98
CA ALA A 2 -2.00 -12.82 8.08
C ALA A 2 -1.50 -11.51 8.73
N THR A 3 -2.33 -10.81 9.49
CA THR A 3 -1.95 -9.56 10.15
C THR A 3 -0.75 -9.69 11.10
N ARG A 4 -0.65 -10.81 11.84
CA ARG A 4 0.51 -11.07 12.73
C ARG A 4 1.79 -11.35 11.94
N ALA A 5 1.69 -12.09 10.82
CA ALA A 5 2.82 -12.34 9.93
C ALA A 5 3.34 -11.03 9.33
N HIS A 6 2.46 -10.19 8.79
CA HIS A 6 2.84 -8.88 8.25
C HIS A 6 3.55 -8.00 9.29
N TYR A 7 3.03 -7.91 10.53
CA TYR A 7 3.69 -7.15 11.59
C TYR A 7 5.07 -7.71 11.95
N SER A 8 5.23 -9.04 11.94
CA SER A 8 6.52 -9.68 12.19
C SER A 8 7.54 -9.33 11.13
N GLU A 9 7.15 -9.39 9.85
CA GLU A 9 8.02 -9.07 8.71
C GLU A 9 8.41 -7.60 8.69
N ILE A 10 7.45 -6.69 8.90
CA ILE A 10 7.72 -5.25 9.01
C ILE A 10 8.64 -4.95 10.20
N SER A 11 8.40 -5.57 11.37
CA SER A 11 9.28 -5.41 12.53
C SER A 11 10.69 -5.93 12.28
N SER A 12 10.83 -7.03 11.54
CA SER A 12 12.12 -7.56 11.11
C SER A 12 12.83 -6.60 10.16
N TYR A 13 12.11 -6.06 9.18
CA TYR A 13 12.63 -5.05 8.26
C TYR A 13 13.12 -3.80 9.02
N ASP A 14 12.29 -3.22 9.90
CA ASP A 14 12.66 -2.03 10.69
C ASP A 14 13.91 -2.29 11.56
N LYS A 15 14.06 -3.50 12.13
CA LYS A 15 15.26 -3.88 12.89
C LYS A 15 16.49 -3.94 12.00
N LYS A 16 16.37 -4.50 10.79
CA LYS A 16 17.47 -4.58 9.83
C LYS A 16 17.91 -3.18 9.41
N ILE A 17 16.96 -2.29 9.05
CA ILE A 17 17.28 -0.89 8.72
C ILE A 17 18.02 -0.21 9.85
N LYS A 18 17.53 -0.31 11.09
CA LYS A 18 18.21 0.29 12.27
C LYS A 18 19.60 -0.26 12.55
N ALA A 19 19.88 -1.48 12.12
CA ALA A 19 21.19 -2.11 12.27
C ALA A 19 22.17 -1.72 11.15
N LEU A 20 21.70 -1.17 10.03
CA LEU A 20 22.55 -0.73 8.93
C LEU A 20 23.33 0.53 9.31
N GLN A 21 24.58 0.59 8.87
CA GLN A 21 25.35 1.83 8.94
C GLN A 21 24.82 2.85 7.91
N LYS A 22 24.88 4.13 8.23
CA LYS A 22 24.42 5.22 7.35
C LYS A 22 25.02 5.12 5.93
N LYS A 23 26.31 4.80 5.82
CA LYS A 23 26.99 4.61 4.53
C LYS A 23 26.37 3.51 3.68
N GLU A 24 25.90 2.43 4.31
CA GLU A 24 25.23 1.33 3.60
C GLU A 24 23.84 1.74 3.11
N ILE A 25 23.09 2.52 3.89
CA ILE A 25 21.80 3.09 3.47
C ILE A 25 22.01 4.01 2.26
N GLU A 26 22.96 4.93 2.33
CA GLU A 26 23.30 5.84 1.22
C GLU A 26 23.72 5.09 -0.05
N ARG A 27 24.49 3.99 0.09
CA ARG A 27 24.85 3.12 -1.05
C ARG A 27 23.60 2.51 -1.70
N ARG A 28 22.70 1.93 -0.90
CA ARG A 28 21.46 1.31 -1.36
C ARG A 28 20.52 2.31 -2.03
N GLU A 29 20.38 3.50 -1.47
CA GLU A 29 19.61 4.58 -2.08
C GLU A 29 20.16 4.97 -3.45
N LYS A 30 21.49 5.09 -3.56
CA LYS A 30 22.14 5.42 -4.83
C LYS A 30 21.94 4.33 -5.88
N GLU A 31 22.06 3.07 -5.49
CA GLU A 31 21.83 1.93 -6.40
C GLU A 31 20.35 1.89 -6.86
N ALA A 32 19.40 2.12 -5.96
CA ALA A 32 17.98 2.19 -6.30
C ALA A 32 17.66 3.38 -7.23
N ALA A 33 18.25 4.54 -6.98
CA ALA A 33 18.10 5.70 -7.85
C ALA A 33 18.72 5.48 -9.25
N GLU A 34 19.84 4.77 -9.32
CA GLU A 34 20.47 4.40 -10.61
C GLU A 34 19.59 3.41 -11.40
N TYR A 35 19.00 2.43 -10.72
CA TYR A 35 18.01 1.55 -11.34
C TYR A 35 16.81 2.36 -11.89
N ASN A 36 16.29 3.32 -11.12
CA ASN A 36 15.18 4.16 -11.56
C ASN A 36 15.53 4.96 -12.81
N LYS A 37 16.76 5.47 -12.95
CA LYS A 37 17.22 6.12 -14.19
C LYS A 37 17.26 5.17 -15.38
N GLN A 38 17.65 3.91 -15.20
CA GLN A 38 17.63 2.90 -16.25
C GLN A 38 16.20 2.60 -16.69
N VAL A 39 15.27 2.51 -15.76
CA VAL A 39 13.84 2.31 -16.06
C VAL A 39 13.25 3.47 -16.86
N GLN A 40 13.63 4.73 -16.58
CA GLN A 40 13.19 5.91 -17.35
C GLN A 40 13.53 5.83 -18.84
N THR A 41 14.64 5.21 -19.18
CA THR A 41 15.09 5.05 -20.58
C THR A 41 14.55 3.80 -21.26
N SER A 42 13.85 2.96 -20.51
CA SER A 42 13.30 1.69 -20.99
C SER A 42 11.99 1.93 -21.75
N THR A 43 11.89 1.34 -22.95
CA THR A 43 10.65 1.38 -23.77
C THR A 43 9.70 0.21 -23.47
N LYS A 44 9.83 -0.42 -22.30
CA LYS A 44 9.02 -1.59 -21.94
C LYS A 44 7.57 -1.19 -21.67
N THR A 45 6.66 -1.96 -22.24
CA THR A 45 5.23 -1.89 -21.94
C THR A 45 4.93 -2.78 -20.74
N PHE A 46 4.13 -2.29 -19.80
CA PHE A 46 3.67 -3.10 -18.69
C PHE A 46 2.65 -4.13 -19.15
N ALA A 47 2.68 -5.31 -18.56
CA ALA A 47 1.63 -6.31 -18.66
C ALA A 47 0.73 -6.26 -17.41
N ASP A 48 -0.43 -6.90 -17.48
CA ASP A 48 -1.31 -7.03 -16.30
C ASP A 48 -0.55 -7.73 -15.16
N PRO A 49 -0.41 -7.11 -13.98
CA PRO A 49 0.34 -7.68 -12.87
C PRO A 49 -0.27 -8.95 -12.27
N PHE A 50 -1.51 -9.28 -12.64
CA PHE A 50 -2.21 -10.51 -12.22
C PHE A 50 -2.21 -11.60 -13.28
N ALA A 51 -1.53 -11.42 -14.42
CA ALA A 51 -1.37 -12.45 -15.45
C ALA A 51 -0.31 -13.47 -15.01
N GLU A 52 -0.58 -14.76 -15.25
CA GLU A 52 0.32 -15.87 -14.83
C GLU A 52 1.71 -15.85 -15.48
N GLU A 53 1.88 -15.15 -16.60
CA GLU A 53 3.14 -15.12 -17.38
C GLU A 53 4.23 -14.21 -16.82
N ASN A 54 3.99 -13.45 -15.76
CA ASN A 54 4.93 -12.44 -15.24
C ASN A 54 6.02 -12.99 -14.31
N SER A 55 6.40 -14.26 -14.43
CA SER A 55 7.40 -14.91 -13.57
C SER A 55 8.86 -14.74 -14.01
N ASN A 56 9.16 -13.92 -15.01
CA ASN A 56 10.56 -13.65 -15.39
C ASN A 56 11.18 -12.66 -14.39
N GLN A 57 11.65 -13.20 -13.28
CA GLN A 57 12.51 -12.56 -12.29
C GLN A 57 13.83 -12.12 -12.92
N GLN A 58 13.81 -11.01 -13.63
CA GLN A 58 15.07 -10.35 -13.93
C GLN A 58 15.50 -9.60 -12.67
N ALA A 59 16.70 -9.87 -12.22
CA ALA A 59 17.25 -9.34 -10.99
C ALA A 59 16.99 -7.83 -10.89
N TYR A 60 16.07 -7.47 -10.02
CA TYR A 60 16.05 -6.12 -9.46
C TYR A 60 17.41 -5.86 -8.84
N ALA A 61 17.82 -4.60 -8.84
CA ALA A 61 18.97 -4.24 -8.04
C ALA A 61 18.74 -4.73 -6.60
N ASP A 62 19.69 -5.47 -6.05
CA ASP A 62 19.68 -5.94 -4.65
C ASP A 62 19.60 -4.78 -3.63
N ALA A 63 19.54 -3.56 -4.15
CA ALA A 63 19.54 -2.31 -3.40
C ALA A 63 18.51 -2.28 -2.26
N LEU A 64 17.29 -2.73 -2.52
CA LEU A 64 16.20 -2.73 -1.53
C LEU A 64 15.97 -4.09 -0.87
N ASN A 65 16.67 -5.14 -1.30
CA ASN A 65 16.48 -6.47 -0.75
C ASN A 65 17.14 -6.60 0.64
N LEU A 66 16.31 -6.59 1.67
CA LEU A 66 16.70 -6.80 3.06
C LEU A 66 16.05 -8.07 3.64
N GLY A 67 16.10 -9.17 2.86
CA GLY A 67 15.52 -10.46 3.23
C GLY A 67 14.05 -10.54 2.85
N ASP A 68 13.79 -10.52 1.56
CA ASP A 68 12.52 -10.61 0.84
C ASP A 68 11.65 -9.35 0.88
N VAL A 69 11.78 -8.46 1.87
CA VAL A 69 10.98 -7.24 2.02
C VAL A 69 11.76 -6.02 1.51
N MET A 70 11.19 -5.29 0.56
CA MET A 70 11.73 -4.06 -0.01
C MET A 70 11.38 -2.81 0.81
N GLY A 71 10.31 -2.88 1.58
CA GLY A 71 9.71 -1.81 2.34
C GLY A 71 8.31 -2.20 2.79
N TYR A 72 7.53 -1.22 3.22
CA TYR A 72 6.11 -1.46 3.52
C TYR A 72 5.25 -0.25 3.21
N ILE A 73 3.98 -0.50 2.87
CA ILE A 73 2.97 0.53 2.65
C ILE A 73 2.07 0.67 3.87
N GLU A 74 1.70 1.90 4.20
CA GLU A 74 0.75 2.23 5.26
C GLU A 74 -0.32 3.16 4.72
N ILE A 75 -1.60 2.79 4.89
CA ILE A 75 -2.76 3.58 4.51
C ILE A 75 -3.71 3.66 5.71
N SER A 76 -3.62 4.78 6.45
CA SER A 76 -4.35 4.95 7.71
C SER A 76 -5.86 4.89 7.53
N LYS A 77 -6.40 5.52 6.49
CA LYS A 77 -7.85 5.57 6.20
C LYS A 77 -8.50 4.18 6.13
N ILE A 78 -7.82 3.22 5.52
CA ILE A 78 -8.32 1.83 5.39
C ILE A 78 -7.65 0.85 6.35
N LYS A 79 -6.85 1.36 7.28
CA LYS A 79 -6.20 0.61 8.38
C LYS A 79 -5.37 -0.57 7.90
N ILE A 80 -4.54 -0.36 6.89
CA ILE A 80 -3.58 -1.36 6.42
C ILE A 80 -2.14 -0.90 6.65
N LYS A 81 -1.30 -1.87 6.97
CA LYS A 81 0.15 -1.78 7.01
C LYS A 81 0.70 -3.11 6.49
N LEU A 82 1.27 -3.10 5.28
CA LEU A 82 1.56 -4.30 4.50
C LEU A 82 2.99 -4.29 3.97
N PRO A 83 3.74 -5.40 4.07
CA PRO A 83 5.05 -5.50 3.48
C PRO A 83 4.97 -5.46 1.95
N ILE A 84 6.01 -4.88 1.33
CA ILE A 84 6.21 -4.82 -0.11
C ILE A 84 7.30 -5.84 -0.46
N TYR A 85 7.00 -6.73 -1.37
CA TYR A 85 7.90 -7.75 -1.90
C TYR A 85 8.24 -7.46 -3.35
N GLN A 86 9.31 -8.09 -3.82
CA GLN A 86 9.72 -8.05 -5.20
C GLN A 86 8.82 -8.93 -6.07
N GLY A 87 8.41 -8.41 -7.24
CA GLY A 87 7.61 -9.14 -8.23
C GLY A 87 6.13 -9.23 -7.88
N THR A 88 5.37 -9.84 -8.79
CA THR A 88 3.91 -9.99 -8.70
C THR A 88 3.46 -11.45 -8.90
N SER A 89 4.32 -12.42 -8.59
CA SER A 89 3.92 -13.83 -8.63
C SER A 89 2.81 -14.11 -7.62
N GLU A 90 2.03 -15.17 -7.84
CA GLU A 90 0.97 -15.57 -6.91
C GLU A 90 1.52 -15.85 -5.50
N GLU A 91 2.72 -16.39 -5.40
CA GLU A 91 3.39 -16.58 -4.11
C GLU A 91 3.59 -15.25 -3.38
N VAL A 92 4.04 -14.22 -4.07
CA VAL A 92 4.22 -12.86 -3.53
C VAL A 92 2.87 -12.25 -3.16
N LEU A 93 1.90 -12.25 -4.07
CA LEU A 93 0.61 -11.59 -3.88
C LEU A 93 -0.25 -12.25 -2.80
N SER A 94 -0.04 -13.54 -2.53
CA SER A 94 -0.70 -14.23 -1.41
C SER A 94 -0.16 -13.81 -0.03
N ARG A 95 1.07 -13.28 0.02
CA ARG A 95 1.76 -12.86 1.25
C ARG A 95 1.62 -11.37 1.56
N GLY A 96 1.53 -10.51 0.54
CA GLY A 96 1.49 -9.07 0.74
C GLY A 96 1.33 -8.27 -0.54
N ILE A 97 2.05 -7.16 -0.63
CA ILE A 97 2.04 -6.28 -1.79
C ILE A 97 3.23 -6.59 -2.68
N GLY A 98 2.99 -6.80 -3.96
CA GLY A 98 4.01 -7.01 -4.96
C GLY A 98 4.42 -5.71 -5.64
N HIS A 99 5.70 -5.52 -5.87
CA HIS A 99 6.23 -4.46 -6.71
C HIS A 99 6.32 -4.95 -8.15
N LEU A 100 5.69 -4.24 -9.09
CA LEU A 100 5.67 -4.62 -10.50
C LEU A 100 7.05 -4.44 -11.14
N ASP A 101 7.53 -5.50 -11.79
CA ASP A 101 8.79 -5.53 -12.50
C ASP A 101 8.88 -4.39 -13.53
N TYR A 102 10.05 -3.82 -13.67
CA TYR A 102 10.33 -2.69 -14.57
C TYR A 102 9.64 -1.37 -14.23
N SER A 103 8.89 -1.29 -13.13
CA SER A 103 8.49 -0.01 -12.56
C SER A 103 9.60 0.56 -11.67
N SER A 104 9.51 1.83 -11.33
CA SER A 104 10.49 2.48 -10.45
C SER A 104 10.49 1.85 -9.06
N LEU A 105 11.67 1.62 -8.49
CA LEU A 105 11.80 1.21 -7.08
C LEU A 105 11.23 2.28 -6.15
N PRO A 106 10.63 1.88 -5.02
CA PRO A 106 9.91 2.79 -4.12
C PRO A 106 10.86 3.62 -3.23
N VAL A 107 11.74 4.40 -3.86
CA VAL A 107 12.64 5.36 -3.20
C VAL A 107 12.31 6.81 -3.54
N GLY A 108 11.31 7.00 -4.42
CA GLY A 108 10.90 8.31 -4.93
C GLY A 108 11.92 8.95 -5.87
N GLY A 109 11.63 10.16 -6.29
CA GLY A 109 12.45 10.98 -7.18
C GLY A 109 11.70 11.45 -8.42
N GLU A 110 12.21 12.49 -9.06
CA GLU A 110 11.64 12.99 -10.32
C GLU A 110 11.73 11.93 -11.43
N ASN A 111 10.71 11.92 -12.28
CA ASN A 111 10.58 10.95 -13.36
C ASN A 111 10.53 9.50 -12.86
N THR A 112 9.83 9.27 -11.76
CA THR A 112 9.60 7.93 -11.22
C THR A 112 8.12 7.59 -11.15
N HIS A 113 7.81 6.30 -11.40
CA HIS A 113 6.48 5.75 -11.19
C HIS A 113 6.59 4.34 -10.62
N THR A 114 6.35 4.23 -9.32
CA THR A 114 6.33 2.95 -8.61
C THR A 114 4.96 2.31 -8.75
N ILE A 115 4.90 1.02 -9.09
CA ILE A 115 3.65 0.27 -9.22
C ILE A 115 3.60 -0.83 -8.16
N LEU A 116 2.58 -0.75 -7.32
CA LEU A 116 2.35 -1.69 -6.22
C LEU A 116 1.02 -2.42 -6.41
N THR A 117 1.07 -3.74 -6.37
CA THR A 117 -0.07 -4.61 -6.67
C THR A 117 -0.45 -5.43 -5.45
N GLY A 118 -1.73 -5.56 -5.18
CA GLY A 118 -2.23 -6.39 -4.09
C GLY A 118 -3.59 -7.00 -4.39
N HIS A 119 -3.80 -8.22 -3.93
CA HIS A 119 -5.08 -8.90 -4.09
C HIS A 119 -6.25 -8.19 -3.41
N ARG A 120 -7.45 -8.43 -3.96
CA ARG A 120 -8.73 -8.07 -3.38
C ARG A 120 -9.54 -9.32 -3.10
N GLY A 121 -10.01 -9.43 -1.85
CA GLY A 121 -10.92 -10.53 -1.48
C GLY A 121 -10.28 -11.86 -1.12
N LEU A 122 -9.00 -11.89 -0.77
CA LEU A 122 -8.39 -13.08 -0.19
C LEU A 122 -8.99 -13.38 1.18
N PRO A 123 -9.48 -14.63 1.43
CA PRO A 123 -10.03 -15.00 2.74
C PRO A 123 -9.02 -14.89 3.89
N SER A 124 -7.73 -15.05 3.58
CA SER A 124 -6.63 -15.07 4.56
C SER A 124 -6.10 -13.69 4.93
N ALA A 125 -6.29 -12.68 4.08
CA ALA A 125 -5.68 -11.36 4.26
C ALA A 125 -6.49 -10.24 3.61
N LYS A 126 -6.59 -9.10 4.31
CA LYS A 126 -7.33 -7.93 3.83
C LYS A 126 -6.67 -7.29 2.61
N LEU A 127 -5.35 -7.24 2.55
CA LEU A 127 -4.53 -6.61 1.51
C LEU A 127 -5.17 -5.31 0.96
N PHE A 128 -5.40 -5.21 -0.35
CA PHE A 128 -6.05 -4.06 -1.02
C PHE A 128 -7.58 -4.19 -1.15
N SER A 129 -8.24 -5.02 -0.31
CA SER A 129 -9.69 -5.24 -0.38
C SER A 129 -10.52 -3.97 -0.23
N ASP A 130 -10.03 -2.99 0.52
CA ASP A 130 -10.71 -1.72 0.78
C ASP A 130 -10.12 -0.54 -0.02
N LEU A 131 -9.32 -0.79 -1.05
CA LEU A 131 -8.66 0.26 -1.83
C LEU A 131 -9.69 1.21 -2.49
N ASP A 132 -10.86 0.72 -2.82
CA ASP A 132 -11.99 1.47 -3.37
C ASP A 132 -12.62 2.48 -2.39
N LYS A 133 -12.24 2.46 -1.12
CA LYS A 133 -12.68 3.46 -0.11
C LYS A 133 -11.80 4.71 -0.09
N LEU A 134 -10.72 4.72 -0.86
CA LEU A 134 -9.90 5.91 -1.02
C LEU A 134 -10.57 6.91 -1.96
N SER A 135 -10.25 8.17 -1.75
CA SER A 135 -10.71 9.31 -2.53
C SER A 135 -9.51 10.19 -2.88
N GLU A 136 -9.64 11.01 -3.92
CA GLU A 136 -8.65 12.04 -4.20
C GLU A 136 -8.43 12.93 -2.96
N GLY A 137 -7.18 13.23 -2.69
CA GLY A 137 -6.75 13.95 -1.50
C GLY A 137 -6.33 13.07 -0.31
N ASP A 138 -6.69 11.79 -0.28
CA ASP A 138 -6.24 10.86 0.79
C ASP A 138 -4.73 10.62 0.71
N LEU A 139 -4.13 10.29 1.84
CA LEU A 139 -2.71 10.04 1.96
C LEU A 139 -2.41 8.55 2.15
N PHE A 140 -1.34 8.10 1.51
CA PHE A 140 -0.68 6.85 1.83
C PHE A 140 0.83 7.04 1.93
N TYR A 141 1.49 6.13 2.63
CA TYR A 141 2.89 6.25 2.96
C TYR A 141 3.64 4.98 2.57
N ILE A 142 4.81 5.15 1.94
CA ILE A 142 5.75 4.07 1.68
C ILE A 142 6.95 4.26 2.58
N HIS A 143 7.27 3.24 3.37
CA HIS A 143 8.47 3.18 4.18
C HIS A 143 9.52 2.37 3.43
N SER A 144 10.58 3.04 2.99
CA SER A 144 11.66 2.45 2.21
C SER A 144 12.99 2.92 2.77
N LEU A 145 13.86 1.95 3.10
CA LEU A 145 15.09 2.22 3.84
C LEU A 145 14.79 3.02 5.12
N ASP A 146 15.44 4.17 5.31
CA ASP A 146 15.21 5.06 6.46
C ASP A 146 14.24 6.22 6.16
N LYS A 147 13.57 6.21 5.00
CA LYS A 147 12.66 7.28 4.55
C LYS A 147 11.20 6.88 4.64
N ILE A 148 10.37 7.90 4.84
CA ILE A 148 8.91 7.81 4.69
C ILE A 148 8.52 8.70 3.50
N LEU A 149 8.00 8.07 2.47
CA LEU A 149 7.54 8.72 1.25
C LEU A 149 6.03 8.90 1.36
N ALA A 150 5.55 10.15 1.37
CA ALA A 150 4.14 10.47 1.44
C ALA A 150 3.59 10.74 0.03
N TYR A 151 2.48 10.12 -0.30
CA TYR A 151 1.78 10.28 -1.57
C TYR A 151 0.34 10.69 -1.32
N LYS A 152 -0.12 11.70 -2.06
CA LYS A 152 -1.51 12.17 -2.03
C LYS A 152 -2.24 11.66 -3.25
N VAL A 153 -3.35 10.97 -3.05
CA VAL A 153 -4.16 10.44 -4.15
C VAL A 153 -4.60 11.58 -5.06
N ASP A 154 -4.22 11.50 -6.33
CA ASP A 154 -4.52 12.49 -7.38
C ASP A 154 -5.39 11.92 -8.50
N GLN A 155 -5.49 10.59 -8.62
CA GLN A 155 -6.27 9.93 -9.65
C GLN A 155 -6.80 8.58 -9.17
N ILE A 156 -8.07 8.29 -9.49
CA ILE A 156 -8.69 6.97 -9.28
C ILE A 156 -9.38 6.57 -10.59
N LYS A 157 -8.98 5.43 -11.16
CA LYS A 157 -9.53 4.90 -12.41
C LYS A 157 -9.86 3.42 -12.32
N VAL A 158 -10.85 3.00 -13.09
CA VAL A 158 -11.12 1.59 -13.37
C VAL A 158 -10.83 1.35 -14.85
N VAL A 159 -9.91 0.43 -15.12
CA VAL A 159 -9.42 0.12 -16.47
C VAL A 159 -9.52 -1.36 -16.76
N LEU A 160 -9.44 -1.74 -18.04
CA LEU A 160 -9.28 -3.15 -18.44
C LEU A 160 -7.85 -3.64 -18.14
N PRO A 161 -7.65 -4.96 -17.96
CA PRO A 161 -6.33 -5.52 -17.62
C PRO A 161 -5.19 -5.15 -18.60
N HIS A 162 -5.51 -4.93 -19.87
CA HIS A 162 -4.53 -4.59 -20.90
C HIS A 162 -4.31 -3.08 -21.08
N GLU A 163 -5.09 -2.24 -20.41
CA GLU A 163 -4.94 -0.77 -20.45
C GLU A 163 -3.91 -0.35 -19.40
N THR A 164 -2.67 -0.13 -19.84
CA THR A 164 -1.53 0.14 -18.98
C THR A 164 -0.90 1.54 -19.19
N GLU A 165 -1.55 2.40 -19.95
CA GLU A 165 -1.07 3.74 -20.29
C GLU A 165 -0.88 4.63 -19.06
N ASP A 166 -1.77 4.47 -18.07
CA ASP A 166 -1.71 5.21 -16.80
C ASP A 166 -0.55 4.77 -15.88
N LEU A 167 0.19 3.73 -16.23
CA LEU A 167 1.33 3.22 -15.47
C LEU A 167 2.68 3.78 -15.94
N GLN A 168 2.68 4.55 -17.03
CA GLN A 168 3.90 5.12 -17.60
C GLN A 168 4.51 6.20 -16.70
N ILE A 169 5.83 6.36 -16.81
CA ILE A 169 6.53 7.46 -16.15
C ILE A 169 6.11 8.78 -16.80
N VAL A 170 5.81 9.77 -15.98
CA VAL A 170 5.48 11.14 -16.43
C VAL A 170 6.63 12.07 -16.05
N GLU A 171 7.04 12.89 -17.01
CA GLU A 171 8.14 13.84 -16.82
C GLU A 171 7.87 14.79 -15.65
N ASN A 172 8.89 15.03 -14.83
CA ASN A 172 8.87 15.88 -13.63
C ASN A 172 7.87 15.44 -12.54
N LYS A 173 7.44 14.16 -12.58
CA LYS A 173 6.54 13.60 -11.55
C LYS A 173 7.23 12.49 -10.76
N ASP A 174 6.80 12.36 -9.52
CA ASP A 174 7.07 11.23 -8.63
C ASP A 174 5.73 10.62 -8.26
N PHE A 175 5.38 9.52 -8.95
CA PHE A 175 4.11 8.84 -8.77
C PHE A 175 4.27 7.46 -8.12
N THR A 176 3.22 7.06 -7.41
CA THR A 176 3.00 5.66 -7.03
C THR A 176 1.56 5.29 -7.36
N THR A 177 1.36 4.20 -8.10
CA THR A 177 0.03 3.63 -8.37
C THR A 177 -0.17 2.32 -7.62
N LEU A 178 -1.28 2.24 -6.89
CA LEU A 178 -1.75 1.04 -6.21
C LEU A 178 -2.77 0.34 -7.11
N ILE A 179 -2.57 -0.97 -7.36
CA ILE A 179 -3.40 -1.75 -8.28
C ILE A 179 -4.08 -2.89 -7.53
N THR A 180 -5.37 -3.07 -7.78
CA THR A 180 -6.11 -4.25 -7.34
C THR A 180 -7.20 -4.64 -8.34
N CYS A 181 -7.73 -5.84 -8.22
CA CYS A 181 -8.85 -6.31 -9.06
C CYS A 181 -10.18 -5.67 -8.64
N THR A 182 -11.07 -5.46 -9.63
CA THR A 182 -12.43 -4.93 -9.41
C THR A 182 -13.36 -5.44 -10.52
N PRO A 183 -14.72 -5.55 -10.32
CA PRO A 183 -15.42 -5.48 -9.03
C PRO A 183 -15.05 -6.64 -8.09
N TYR A 184 -15.32 -6.47 -6.79
CA TYR A 184 -15.04 -7.51 -5.78
C TYR A 184 -15.63 -8.86 -6.16
N GLY A 185 -14.81 -9.91 -6.18
CA GLY A 185 -15.21 -11.28 -6.50
C GLY A 185 -15.46 -11.58 -7.99
N VAL A 186 -15.53 -10.55 -8.86
CA VAL A 186 -15.66 -10.69 -10.33
C VAL A 186 -14.31 -10.51 -11.01
N ASN A 187 -13.52 -9.49 -10.60
CA ASN A 187 -12.13 -9.28 -10.97
C ASN A 187 -11.84 -9.04 -12.47
N THR A 188 -12.84 -8.58 -13.23
CA THR A 188 -12.72 -8.35 -14.68
C THR A 188 -11.89 -7.13 -15.05
N ASN A 189 -11.78 -6.17 -14.14
CA ASN A 189 -11.10 -4.90 -14.35
C ASN A 189 -10.01 -4.69 -13.29
N ARG A 190 -9.25 -3.60 -13.44
CA ARG A 190 -8.26 -3.15 -12.47
C ARG A 190 -8.66 -1.79 -11.92
N LEU A 191 -8.62 -1.65 -10.59
CA LEU A 191 -8.73 -0.37 -9.90
C LEU A 191 -7.32 0.18 -9.72
N LEU A 192 -7.08 1.35 -10.28
CA LEU A 192 -5.85 2.12 -10.14
C LEU A 192 -6.10 3.28 -9.19
N VAL A 193 -5.31 3.37 -8.12
CA VAL A 193 -5.28 4.52 -7.20
C VAL A 193 -3.88 5.09 -7.25
N ARG A 194 -3.72 6.21 -7.98
CA ARG A 194 -2.45 6.90 -8.12
C ARG A 194 -2.30 7.99 -7.07
N GLY A 195 -1.10 8.14 -6.54
CA GLY A 195 -0.73 9.27 -5.71
C GLY A 195 0.50 9.98 -6.24
N GLU A 196 0.47 11.31 -6.17
CA GLU A 196 1.61 12.18 -6.41
C GLU A 196 2.38 12.44 -5.12
N ARG A 197 3.70 12.47 -5.19
CA ARG A 197 4.58 12.73 -4.06
C ARG A 197 4.28 14.08 -3.42
N VAL A 198 4.17 14.06 -2.09
CA VAL A 198 4.05 15.28 -1.27
C VAL A 198 5.08 15.28 -0.14
N GLU A 199 5.32 16.43 0.47
CA GLU A 199 6.19 16.52 1.63
C GLU A 199 5.60 15.72 2.80
N PHE A 200 6.45 14.92 3.48
CA PHE A 200 6.00 14.13 4.61
C PHE A 200 5.76 15.02 5.83
N ASN A 201 4.52 14.99 6.36
CA ASN A 201 4.15 15.71 7.57
C ASN A 201 3.73 14.73 8.68
N GLN A 202 4.57 14.62 9.71
CA GLN A 202 4.33 13.71 10.83
C GLN A 202 3.05 14.06 11.63
N LYS A 203 2.72 15.35 11.75
CA LYS A 203 1.49 15.77 12.46
C LYS A 203 0.26 15.37 11.70
N GLU A 204 0.20 15.63 10.41
CA GLU A 204 -0.90 15.25 9.52
C GLU A 204 -1.14 13.73 9.55
N LYS A 205 -0.05 12.93 9.47
CA LYS A 205 -0.14 11.47 9.61
C LYS A 205 -0.77 11.05 10.94
N GLN A 206 -0.37 11.69 12.05
CA GLN A 206 -0.93 11.40 13.38
C GLN A 206 -2.40 11.82 13.50
N GLU A 207 -2.78 12.97 12.96
CA GLU A 207 -4.16 13.46 12.94
C GLU A 207 -5.07 12.49 12.21
N ILE A 208 -4.74 12.09 10.98
CA ILE A 208 -5.51 11.10 10.19
C ILE A 208 -5.66 9.79 10.97
N SER A 209 -4.57 9.29 11.57
CA SER A 209 -4.60 8.05 12.34
C SER A 209 -5.50 8.16 13.57
N THR A 210 -5.52 9.32 14.23
CA THR A 210 -6.33 9.60 15.40
C THR A 210 -7.81 9.72 15.04
N GLU A 211 -8.15 10.43 13.97
CA GLU A 211 -9.53 10.56 13.48
C GLU A 211 -10.13 9.20 13.13
N VAL A 212 -9.40 8.37 12.41
CA VAL A 212 -9.82 7.01 12.06
C VAL A 212 -10.02 6.14 13.29
N PHE A 213 -9.19 6.29 14.33
CA PHE A 213 -9.34 5.57 15.59
C PHE A 213 -10.57 6.04 16.37
N MET A 214 -10.76 7.35 16.49
CA MET A 214 -11.90 7.95 17.22
C MET A 214 -13.23 7.59 16.56
N PHE A 215 -13.34 7.74 15.24
CA PHE A 215 -14.55 7.34 14.52
C PHE A 215 -14.93 5.88 14.77
N ASN A 216 -13.95 4.97 14.71
CA ASN A 216 -14.17 3.55 14.98
C ASN A 216 -14.60 3.26 16.44
N LYS A 217 -14.15 4.04 17.40
CA LYS A 217 -14.53 3.91 18.82
C LYS A 217 -15.98 4.33 19.04
N TRP A 218 -16.40 5.45 18.45
CA TRP A 218 -17.76 5.95 18.56
C TRP A 218 -18.80 5.05 17.89
N THR A 219 -18.47 4.40 16.77
CA THR A 219 -19.36 3.45 16.09
C THR A 219 -19.67 2.20 16.92
N VAL A 220 -18.86 1.90 17.93
CA VAL A 220 -19.11 0.80 18.86
C VAL A 220 -19.77 1.29 20.15
N ILE A 221 -19.32 2.40 20.72
CA ILE A 221 -19.78 2.90 22.02
C ILE A 221 -21.24 3.39 21.93
N VAL A 222 -21.63 4.13 20.90
CA VAL A 222 -22.97 4.68 20.76
C VAL A 222 -24.06 3.59 20.73
N PRO A 223 -23.94 2.52 19.92
CA PRO A 223 -24.93 1.42 19.95
C PRO A 223 -25.01 0.72 21.28
N ILE A 224 -23.90 0.54 22.01
CA ILE A 224 -23.89 -0.07 23.33
C ILE A 224 -24.67 0.81 24.33
N LEU A 225 -24.43 2.13 24.33
CA LEU A 225 -25.14 3.05 25.21
C LEU A 225 -26.63 3.08 24.90
N LEU A 226 -27.04 3.06 23.64
CA LEU A 226 -28.43 3.00 23.22
C LEU A 226 -29.10 1.69 23.68
N LEU A 227 -28.40 0.57 23.55
CA LEU A 227 -28.90 -0.73 24.04
C LEU A 227 -29.09 -0.73 25.56
N CYS A 228 -28.11 -0.21 26.30
CA CYS A 228 -28.21 -0.08 27.77
C CYS A 228 -29.39 0.79 28.18
N ALA A 229 -29.58 1.96 27.53
CA ALA A 229 -30.70 2.85 27.80
C ALA A 229 -32.03 2.16 27.51
N PHE A 230 -32.13 1.42 26.40
CA PHE A 230 -33.33 0.66 26.06
C PHE A 230 -33.67 -0.42 27.09
N LEU A 231 -32.68 -1.17 27.57
CA LEU A 231 -32.86 -2.18 28.61
C LEU A 231 -33.33 -1.56 29.94
N VAL A 232 -32.81 -0.40 30.33
CA VAL A 232 -33.25 0.33 31.52
C VAL A 232 -34.73 0.74 31.40
N VAL A 233 -35.16 1.21 30.21
CA VAL A 233 -36.58 1.58 29.99
C VAL A 233 -37.50 0.36 30.11
N ILE A 234 -37.12 -0.78 29.52
CA ILE A 234 -37.88 -2.03 29.63
C ILE A 234 -37.99 -2.48 31.09
N TYR A 235 -36.85 -2.45 31.80
CA TYR A 235 -36.81 -2.85 33.22
C TYR A 235 -37.72 -1.99 34.09
N LYS A 236 -37.68 -0.65 33.94
CA LYS A 236 -38.59 0.26 34.65
C LYS A 236 -40.04 -0.03 34.31
N LYS A 237 -40.39 -0.29 33.06
CA LYS A 237 -41.76 -0.59 32.63
C LYS A 237 -42.29 -1.93 33.19
N LYS A 238 -41.37 -2.86 33.51
CA LYS A 238 -41.73 -4.16 34.11
C LYS A 238 -41.97 -4.07 35.65
N ILE A 239 -41.31 -3.11 36.31
CA ILE A 239 -41.48 -2.86 37.77
C ILE A 239 -42.76 -2.06 38.07
N THR A 240 -43.21 -1.22 37.11
CA THR A 240 -44.39 -0.36 37.26
C THR A 240 -45.69 -1.04 36.80
N ARG A 241 -45.63 -2.30 36.40
CA ARG A 241 -46.78 -3.20 36.18
C ARG A 241 -46.85 -4.26 37.28
#